data_0e52dec1a4d0e468e003a50e115b6a20
#
_entry.id   0e52dec1a4d0e468e003a50e115b6a20
#
_cell.length_a   1.000
_cell.length_b   1.000
_cell.length_c   1.000
_cell.angle_alpha   90.00
_cell.angle_beta   90.00
_cell.angle_gamma   90.00
#
_symmetry.space_group_name_H-M   'P 1'
#
loop_
_entity.id
_entity.type
_entity.pdbx_description
1 polymer ?
#
loop_
_entity_poly.entity_id
_entity_poly.type
_entity_poly.pdbx_seq_one_letter_code
_entity_poly.pdbx_strand_id
1 'polypeptide(L)'
;RDVERSRGLGDVYKRQRMNIGQVLEIHLSLAAKALGFNIATPVFDGANEIDIMDTLDLANDYVNLEWEEFEKKHGAELLPEVLQYLSDNREHRKLWKGVPLSRDGKVRLRDGRTGEYFDSPVTIGHMHYLKLHHLVDDKIHARSTGPYSLVTQQPLGGKAQFGGQRFGEMEVWALEAYGASYTLQEILTVKSDDVVGRVKTYEAIIKGDNIPEPGIPESFKVLLKAVSYTHL
;
A
#
# COMPACT_ATOMS: atom_id res chain seq x y z
N ARG A 1 29.02 16.70 -0.68
CA ARG A 1 29.33 15.25 -0.74
C ARG A 1 28.38 14.41 0.11
N ASP A 2 28.12 14.82 1.34
CA ASP A 2 27.20 14.07 2.22
C ASP A 2 25.73 14.23 1.81
N VAL A 3 25.39 15.36 1.25
CA VAL A 3 24.08 15.59 0.64
C VAL A 3 23.88 14.74 -0.62
N GLU A 4 24.93 14.55 -1.40
CA GLU A 4 24.90 13.64 -2.54
C GLU A 4 24.79 12.17 -2.12
N ARG A 5 25.48 11.79 -1.05
CA ARG A 5 25.34 10.45 -0.46
C ARG A 5 23.96 10.22 0.11
N SER A 6 23.39 11.20 0.78
CA SER A 6 22.03 11.09 1.30
C SER A 6 20.99 11.07 0.17
N ARG A 7 21.21 11.81 -0.90
CA ARG A 7 20.40 11.71 -2.12
C ARG A 7 20.57 10.36 -2.77
N GLY A 8 21.81 9.87 -2.89
CA GLY A 8 22.10 8.55 -3.41
C GLY A 8 21.46 7.44 -2.58
N LEU A 9 21.48 7.54 -1.26
CA LEU A 9 20.78 6.63 -0.38
C LEU A 9 19.25 6.75 -0.53
N GLY A 10 18.72 7.94 -0.67
CA GLY A 10 17.31 8.18 -0.91
C GLY A 10 16.86 7.60 -2.26
N ASP A 11 17.67 7.75 -3.28
CA ASP A 11 17.42 7.18 -4.60
C ASP A 11 17.51 5.66 -4.59
N VAL A 12 18.53 5.11 -3.93
CA VAL A 12 18.68 3.66 -3.73
C VAL A 12 17.51 3.10 -2.95
N TYR A 13 17.09 3.78 -1.89
CA TYR A 13 15.97 3.33 -1.07
C TYR A 13 14.63 3.45 -1.79
N LYS A 14 14.36 4.59 -2.40
CA LYS A 14 13.07 4.88 -3.01
C LYS A 14 12.89 4.30 -4.41
N ARG A 15 13.94 4.29 -5.21
CA ARG A 15 13.87 3.86 -6.61
C ARG A 15 14.46 2.48 -6.84
N GLN A 16 15.69 2.29 -6.47
CA GLN A 16 16.41 1.07 -6.83
C GLN A 16 16.02 -0.13 -5.99
N ARG A 17 15.84 0.03 -4.66
CA ARG A 17 15.51 -1.10 -3.79
C ARG A 17 14.06 -1.50 -3.80
N MET A 18 13.15 -0.56 -4.01
CA MET A 18 11.71 -0.85 -3.98
C MET A 18 11.08 -0.99 -5.36
N ASN A 19 11.62 -0.30 -6.36
CA ASN A 19 10.98 -0.17 -7.67
C ASN A 19 11.74 -0.82 -8.82
N ILE A 20 12.93 -1.36 -8.59
CA ILE A 20 13.73 -1.97 -9.67
C ILE A 20 13.01 -3.17 -10.28
N GLY A 21 12.34 -3.98 -9.47
CA GLY A 21 11.53 -5.09 -9.96
C GLY A 21 10.39 -4.64 -10.86
N GLN A 22 9.76 -3.52 -10.56
CA GLN A 22 8.71 -2.95 -11.42
C GLN A 22 9.25 -2.43 -12.76
N VAL A 23 10.45 -1.86 -12.77
CA VAL A 23 11.10 -1.45 -14.02
C VAL A 23 11.42 -2.67 -14.89
N LEU A 24 11.98 -3.72 -14.31
CA LEU A 24 12.24 -4.97 -15.02
C LEU A 24 10.95 -5.64 -15.51
N GLU A 25 9.90 -5.60 -14.69
CA GLU A 25 8.56 -6.08 -15.06
C GLU A 25 8.01 -5.35 -16.30
N ILE A 26 8.14 -4.03 -16.35
CA ILE A 26 7.68 -3.23 -17.51
C ILE A 26 8.39 -3.66 -18.79
N HIS A 27 9.71 -3.88 -18.75
CA HIS A 27 10.48 -4.32 -19.92
C HIS A 27 10.08 -5.73 -20.36
N LEU A 28 10.06 -6.66 -19.43
CA LEU A 28 9.70 -8.06 -19.71
C LEU A 28 8.25 -8.20 -20.17
N SER A 29 7.34 -7.43 -19.58
CA SER A 29 5.93 -7.45 -19.95
C SER A 29 5.68 -6.89 -21.36
N LEU A 30 6.49 -5.94 -21.81
CA LEU A 30 6.42 -5.44 -23.17
C LEU A 30 6.78 -6.55 -24.16
N ALA A 31 7.88 -7.26 -23.92
CA ALA A 31 8.30 -8.41 -24.72
C ALA A 31 7.25 -9.53 -24.67
N ALA A 32 6.75 -9.89 -23.49
CA ALA A 32 5.73 -10.91 -23.31
C ALA A 32 4.44 -10.59 -24.08
N LYS A 33 4.04 -9.33 -24.06
CA LYS A 33 2.85 -8.86 -24.78
C LYS A 33 3.05 -8.91 -26.31
N ALA A 34 4.24 -8.58 -26.78
CA ALA A 34 4.57 -8.66 -28.21
C ALA A 34 4.63 -10.11 -28.74
N LEU A 35 5.18 -11.01 -27.93
CA LEU A 35 5.25 -12.45 -28.23
C LEU A 35 3.92 -13.20 -27.99
N GLY A 36 3.02 -12.63 -27.16
CA GLY A 36 1.76 -13.28 -26.78
C GLY A 36 1.90 -14.30 -25.63
N PHE A 37 3.00 -14.28 -24.88
CA PHE A 37 3.25 -15.19 -23.76
C PHE A 37 2.77 -14.64 -22.42
N ASN A 38 2.51 -15.57 -21.49
CA ASN A 38 2.43 -15.28 -20.07
C ASN A 38 3.72 -15.75 -19.41
N ILE A 39 4.49 -14.81 -18.89
CA ILE A 39 5.77 -15.08 -18.24
C ILE A 39 5.57 -15.07 -16.72
N ALA A 40 5.97 -16.15 -16.05
CA ALA A 40 6.00 -16.26 -14.60
C ALA A 40 7.45 -16.41 -14.14
N THR A 41 7.90 -15.51 -13.28
CA THR A 41 9.24 -15.54 -12.70
C THR A 41 9.14 -15.89 -11.22
N PRO A 42 9.65 -17.06 -10.77
CA PRO A 42 9.73 -17.41 -9.35
C PRO A 42 10.61 -16.45 -8.56
N VAL A 43 10.36 -16.32 -7.26
CA VAL A 43 11.05 -15.35 -6.39
C VAL A 43 12.55 -15.59 -6.32
N PHE A 44 12.99 -16.86 -6.31
CA PHE A 44 14.41 -17.25 -6.17
C PHE A 44 15.05 -17.73 -7.46
N ASP A 45 14.29 -17.83 -8.53
CA ASP A 45 14.75 -18.24 -9.86
C ASP A 45 14.12 -17.31 -10.90
N GLY A 46 14.39 -16.02 -10.73
CA GLY A 46 13.86 -14.96 -11.60
C GLY A 46 14.74 -14.73 -12.82
N ALA A 47 14.20 -13.98 -13.78
CA ALA A 47 14.92 -13.56 -14.96
C ALA A 47 16.02 -12.54 -14.62
N ASN A 48 17.19 -12.70 -15.20
CA ASN A 48 18.28 -11.76 -15.12
C ASN A 48 18.08 -10.60 -16.14
N GLU A 49 18.87 -9.54 -15.97
CA GLU A 49 18.82 -8.40 -16.88
C GLU A 49 19.13 -8.80 -18.34
N ILE A 50 20.08 -9.71 -18.52
CA ILE A 50 20.48 -10.22 -19.84
C ILE A 50 19.31 -10.97 -20.48
N ASP A 51 18.65 -11.86 -19.72
CA ASP A 51 17.50 -12.64 -20.20
C ASP A 51 16.36 -11.75 -20.68
N ILE A 52 16.14 -10.63 -19.98
CA ILE A 52 15.12 -9.65 -20.34
C ILE A 52 15.47 -8.94 -21.63
N MET A 53 16.74 -8.54 -21.78
CA MET A 53 17.21 -7.87 -22.99
C MET A 53 17.17 -8.80 -24.21
N ASP A 54 17.58 -10.04 -24.04
CA ASP A 54 17.53 -11.04 -25.12
C ASP A 54 16.10 -11.39 -25.51
N THR A 55 15.18 -11.40 -24.53
CA THR A 55 13.74 -11.57 -24.80
C THR A 55 13.16 -10.38 -25.55
N LEU A 56 13.61 -9.15 -25.28
CA LEU A 56 13.22 -7.95 -26.05
C LEU A 56 13.75 -8.00 -27.48
N ASP A 57 14.99 -8.43 -27.69
CA ASP A 57 15.56 -8.59 -29.02
C ASP A 57 14.81 -9.67 -29.81
N LEU A 58 14.48 -10.79 -29.17
CA LEU A 58 13.64 -11.84 -29.74
C LEU A 58 12.25 -11.31 -30.15
N ALA A 59 11.62 -10.52 -29.27
CA ALA A 59 10.32 -9.94 -29.54
C ALA A 59 10.38 -8.94 -30.71
N ASN A 60 11.45 -8.13 -30.78
CA ASN A 60 11.66 -7.21 -31.88
C ASN A 60 11.84 -7.94 -33.21
N ASP A 61 12.65 -8.97 -33.24
CA ASP A 61 12.85 -9.81 -34.41
C ASP A 61 11.57 -10.52 -34.83
N TYR A 62 10.82 -11.09 -33.90
CA TYR A 62 9.52 -11.72 -34.17
C TYR A 62 8.54 -10.76 -34.82
N VAL A 63 8.48 -9.52 -34.39
CA VAL A 63 7.51 -8.53 -34.88
C VAL A 63 7.92 -7.96 -36.23
N ASN A 64 9.20 -7.67 -36.45
CA ASN A 64 9.68 -6.89 -37.57
C ASN A 64 10.28 -7.71 -38.74
N LEU A 65 10.89 -8.87 -38.48
CA LEU A 65 11.46 -9.73 -39.52
C LEU A 65 10.36 -10.55 -40.24
N GLU A 66 10.62 -10.99 -41.46
CA GLU A 66 9.75 -11.99 -42.08
C GLU A 66 9.93 -13.37 -41.37
N TRP A 67 8.89 -14.24 -41.49
CA TRP A 67 8.88 -15.49 -40.72
C TRP A 67 10.06 -16.41 -41.04
N GLU A 68 10.43 -16.50 -42.33
CA GLU A 68 11.53 -17.36 -42.78
C GLU A 68 12.89 -16.86 -42.26
N GLU A 69 13.06 -15.55 -42.15
CA GLU A 69 14.28 -14.95 -41.58
C GLU A 69 14.34 -15.13 -40.07
N PHE A 70 13.21 -14.98 -39.39
CA PHE A 70 13.10 -15.21 -37.96
C PHE A 70 13.41 -16.68 -37.61
N GLU A 71 12.83 -17.64 -38.31
CA GLU A 71 13.07 -19.07 -38.12
C GLU A 71 14.55 -19.43 -38.39
N LYS A 72 15.15 -18.83 -39.36
CA LYS A 72 16.58 -19.03 -39.69
C LYS A 72 17.51 -18.51 -38.60
N LYS A 73 17.11 -17.40 -37.96
CA LYS A 73 17.93 -16.76 -36.91
C LYS A 73 17.78 -17.43 -35.54
N HIS A 74 16.55 -17.74 -35.16
CA HIS A 74 16.22 -18.19 -33.81
C HIS A 74 15.73 -19.65 -33.74
N GLY A 75 15.46 -20.29 -34.86
CA GLY A 75 14.90 -21.63 -34.90
C GLY A 75 15.74 -22.73 -34.29
N ALA A 76 17.07 -22.52 -34.22
CA ALA A 76 17.98 -23.47 -33.57
C ALA A 76 18.06 -23.33 -32.04
N GLU A 77 17.72 -22.16 -31.52
CA GLU A 77 17.80 -21.82 -30.10
C GLU A 77 16.47 -22.02 -29.37
N LEU A 78 15.36 -21.85 -30.08
CA LEU A 78 14.01 -21.96 -29.51
C LEU A 78 13.51 -23.42 -29.50
N LEU A 79 12.75 -23.73 -28.44
CA LEU A 79 12.07 -25.02 -28.36
C LEU A 79 11.03 -25.15 -29.48
N PRO A 80 10.85 -26.34 -30.09
CA PRO A 80 9.90 -26.54 -31.18
C PRO A 80 8.46 -26.21 -30.81
N GLU A 81 8.09 -26.39 -29.55
CA GLU A 81 6.76 -26.02 -29.01
C GLU A 81 6.53 -24.51 -29.06
N VAL A 82 7.56 -23.73 -28.71
CA VAL A 82 7.53 -22.27 -28.74
C VAL A 82 7.44 -21.76 -30.19
N LEU A 83 8.20 -22.34 -31.09
CA LEU A 83 8.13 -22.02 -32.52
C LEU A 83 6.75 -22.28 -33.10
N GLN A 84 6.16 -23.42 -32.76
CA GLN A 84 4.80 -23.75 -33.18
C GLN A 84 3.77 -22.76 -32.65
N TYR A 85 3.86 -22.41 -31.36
CA TYR A 85 3.00 -21.40 -30.74
C TYR A 85 3.12 -20.04 -31.44
N LEU A 86 4.34 -19.58 -31.72
CA LEU A 86 4.60 -18.31 -32.40
C LEU A 86 4.09 -18.34 -33.85
N SER A 87 4.16 -19.49 -34.54
CA SER A 87 3.62 -19.65 -35.89
C SER A 87 2.09 -19.59 -35.92
N ASP A 88 1.43 -20.08 -34.89
CA ASP A 88 -0.03 -20.09 -34.78
C ASP A 88 -0.58 -18.68 -34.46
N ASN A 89 0.18 -17.88 -33.74
CA ASN A 89 -0.20 -16.51 -33.32
C ASN A 89 0.11 -15.42 -34.37
N ARG A 90 0.08 -15.71 -35.64
CA ARG A 90 0.37 -14.74 -36.73
C ARG A 90 -0.53 -13.51 -36.74
N GLU A 91 -1.77 -13.63 -36.28
CA GLU A 91 -2.69 -12.49 -36.23
C GLU A 91 -2.25 -11.49 -35.14
N HIS A 92 -1.79 -11.99 -34.01
CA HIS A 92 -1.26 -11.16 -32.95
C HIS A 92 0.01 -10.41 -33.38
N ARG A 93 0.88 -11.07 -34.15
CA ARG A 93 2.07 -10.48 -34.73
C ARG A 93 1.74 -9.28 -35.64
N LYS A 94 0.67 -9.37 -36.43
CA LYS A 94 0.24 -8.27 -37.33
C LYS A 94 -0.12 -7.00 -36.55
N LEU A 95 -0.65 -7.11 -35.33
CA LEU A 95 -0.99 -5.96 -34.50
C LEU A 95 0.23 -5.16 -34.05
N TRP A 96 1.35 -5.84 -33.93
CA TRP A 96 2.62 -5.23 -33.46
C TRP A 96 3.59 -4.89 -34.61
N LYS A 97 3.26 -5.25 -35.84
CA LYS A 97 4.14 -4.99 -36.99
C LYS A 97 4.44 -3.51 -37.14
N GLY A 98 5.73 -3.18 -37.17
CA GLY A 98 6.22 -1.80 -37.28
C GLY A 98 6.41 -1.07 -35.95
N VAL A 99 6.14 -1.69 -34.82
CA VAL A 99 6.49 -1.13 -33.51
C VAL A 99 7.96 -1.45 -33.22
N PRO A 100 8.85 -0.45 -33.10
CA PRO A 100 10.25 -0.69 -32.77
C PRO A 100 10.34 -1.06 -31.27
N LEU A 101 10.65 -2.31 -31.00
CA LEU A 101 10.95 -2.79 -29.65
C LEU A 101 12.46 -2.68 -29.45
N SER A 102 12.92 -1.54 -28.92
CA SER A 102 14.36 -1.37 -28.69
C SER A 102 14.77 -2.14 -27.44
N ARG A 103 16.04 -2.55 -27.38
CA ARG A 103 16.65 -3.20 -26.21
C ARG A 103 16.51 -2.38 -24.92
N ASP A 104 16.37 -1.06 -25.04
CA ASP A 104 16.14 -0.12 -23.93
C ASP A 104 14.68 -0.06 -23.48
N GLY A 105 13.77 -0.78 -24.12
CA GLY A 105 12.32 -0.73 -23.83
C GLY A 105 11.67 0.62 -24.09
N LYS A 106 12.31 1.50 -24.86
CA LYS A 106 11.83 2.85 -25.12
C LYS A 106 11.22 2.96 -26.51
N VAL A 107 10.08 3.62 -26.57
CA VAL A 107 9.34 3.84 -27.81
C VAL A 107 9.05 5.33 -27.98
N ARG A 108 9.10 5.82 -29.23
CA ARG A 108 8.67 7.19 -29.56
C ARG A 108 7.16 7.26 -29.58
N LEU A 109 6.61 8.00 -28.65
CA LEU A 109 5.17 8.24 -28.54
C LEU A 109 4.79 9.62 -29.04
N ARG A 110 3.52 9.75 -29.45
CA ARG A 110 2.90 11.03 -29.77
C ARG A 110 1.89 11.41 -28.69
N ASP A 111 1.78 12.71 -28.43
CA ASP A 111 0.70 13.23 -27.60
C ASP A 111 -0.63 13.05 -28.33
N GLY A 112 -1.58 12.39 -27.71
CA GLY A 112 -2.91 12.16 -28.29
C GLY A 112 -3.75 13.43 -28.47
N ARG A 113 -3.37 14.55 -27.85
CA ARG A 113 -4.07 15.85 -27.98
C ARG A 113 -3.52 16.71 -29.10
N THR A 114 -2.18 16.81 -29.18
CA THR A 114 -1.51 17.70 -30.15
C THR A 114 -1.07 16.94 -31.40
N GLY A 115 -0.88 15.62 -31.32
CA GLY A 115 -0.33 14.80 -32.39
C GLY A 115 1.18 14.90 -32.53
N GLU A 116 1.85 15.72 -31.75
CA GLU A 116 3.30 15.92 -31.77
C GLU A 116 4.03 14.79 -31.03
N TYR A 117 5.29 14.55 -31.39
CA TYR A 117 6.12 13.60 -30.69
C TYR A 117 6.60 14.17 -29.36
N PHE A 118 6.71 13.31 -28.35
CA PHE A 118 7.44 13.65 -27.12
C PHE A 118 8.92 13.91 -27.44
N ASP A 119 9.54 14.82 -26.71
CA ASP A 119 10.94 15.24 -26.91
C ASP A 119 11.92 14.08 -26.75
N SER A 120 11.61 13.12 -25.89
CA SER A 120 12.44 11.94 -25.64
C SER A 120 11.63 10.65 -25.76
N PRO A 121 12.29 9.52 -26.16
CA PRO A 121 11.65 8.22 -26.14
C PRO A 121 11.22 7.83 -24.71
N VAL A 122 10.05 7.21 -24.58
CA VAL A 122 9.42 6.86 -23.29
C VAL A 122 9.42 5.35 -23.12
N THR A 123 9.74 4.88 -21.91
CA THR A 123 9.60 3.47 -21.55
C THR A 123 8.12 3.16 -21.34
N ILE A 124 7.63 2.14 -22.02
CA ILE A 124 6.26 1.65 -21.93
C ILE A 124 6.24 0.16 -21.62
N GLY A 125 5.18 -0.30 -21.00
CA GLY A 125 4.95 -1.72 -20.72
C GLY A 125 3.72 -1.91 -19.87
N HIS A 126 3.48 -3.14 -19.48
CA HIS A 126 2.37 -3.52 -18.61
C HIS A 126 2.88 -3.78 -17.20
N MET A 127 2.17 -3.31 -16.21
CA MET A 127 2.50 -3.51 -14.81
C MET A 127 1.28 -4.02 -14.07
N HIS A 128 1.47 -4.94 -13.12
CA HIS A 128 0.40 -5.45 -12.28
C HIS A 128 0.07 -4.47 -11.16
N TYR A 129 -1.19 -4.08 -11.10
CA TYR A 129 -1.74 -3.32 -9.98
C TYR A 129 -2.63 -4.21 -9.15
N LEU A 130 -2.24 -4.41 -7.89
CA LEU A 130 -2.98 -5.23 -6.95
C LEU A 130 -3.75 -4.35 -5.97
N LYS A 131 -5.05 -4.64 -5.82
CA LYS A 131 -5.83 -4.08 -4.72
C LYS A 131 -5.56 -4.90 -3.46
N LEU A 132 -4.93 -4.27 -2.48
CA LEU A 132 -4.65 -4.93 -1.20
C LEU A 132 -5.90 -5.01 -0.34
N HIS A 133 -5.97 -6.02 0.54
CA HIS A 133 -7.07 -6.21 1.49
C HIS A 133 -7.11 -5.20 2.65
N HIS A 134 -6.34 -4.13 2.55
CA HIS A 134 -6.40 -3.02 3.50
C HIS A 134 -7.57 -2.08 3.17
N LEU A 135 -8.78 -2.62 3.17
CA LEU A 135 -9.99 -1.89 2.86
C LEU A 135 -10.40 -0.99 4.03
N VAL A 136 -10.89 0.19 3.71
CA VAL A 136 -11.31 1.18 4.71
C VAL A 136 -12.48 0.68 5.55
N ASP A 137 -13.39 -0.05 4.95
CA ASP A 137 -14.58 -0.59 5.62
C ASP A 137 -14.22 -1.58 6.74
N ASP A 138 -13.11 -2.30 6.59
CA ASP A 138 -12.61 -3.22 7.61
C ASP A 138 -11.90 -2.49 8.76
N LYS A 139 -11.44 -1.27 8.54
CA LYS A 139 -10.63 -0.50 9.50
C LYS A 139 -11.40 0.64 10.15
N ILE A 140 -12.39 1.20 9.47
CA ILE A 140 -13.21 2.28 10.03
C ILE A 140 -13.99 1.75 11.22
N HIS A 141 -13.91 2.46 12.33
CA HIS A 141 -14.59 2.09 13.55
C HIS A 141 -14.96 3.32 14.38
N ALA A 142 -16.16 3.35 14.90
CA ALA A 142 -16.65 4.36 15.82
C ALA A 142 -17.48 3.69 16.92
N ARG A 143 -17.51 4.32 18.07
CA ARG A 143 -18.29 3.86 19.23
C ARG A 143 -18.91 5.04 19.97
N SER A 144 -20.16 4.91 20.33
CA SER A 144 -20.79 5.76 21.33
C SER A 144 -20.87 5.04 22.68
N THR A 145 -21.68 4.00 22.76
CA THR A 145 -21.81 3.10 23.90
C THR A 145 -21.58 1.66 23.45
N GLY A 146 -21.11 0.79 24.33
CA GLY A 146 -20.84 -0.61 23.99
C GLY A 146 -20.42 -1.41 25.21
N PRO A 147 -19.90 -2.63 25.03
CA PRO A 147 -19.51 -3.50 26.13
C PRO A 147 -18.32 -2.95 26.91
N TYR A 148 -18.31 -3.19 28.20
CA TYR A 148 -17.26 -2.83 29.15
C TYR A 148 -16.66 -4.07 29.78
N SER A 149 -15.42 -3.99 30.24
CA SER A 149 -14.79 -5.04 31.03
C SER A 149 -15.47 -5.16 32.37
N LEU A 150 -15.68 -6.39 32.83
CA LEU A 150 -16.32 -6.63 34.15
C LEU A 150 -15.41 -6.21 35.31
N VAL A 151 -14.10 -6.34 35.16
CA VAL A 151 -13.15 -6.08 36.25
C VAL A 151 -12.81 -4.58 36.33
N THR A 152 -12.41 -4.00 35.24
CA THR A 152 -11.91 -2.61 35.21
C THR A 152 -12.99 -1.58 34.90
N GLN A 153 -14.16 -2.01 34.44
CA GLN A 153 -15.25 -1.14 33.96
C GLN A 153 -14.83 -0.18 32.84
N GLN A 154 -13.73 -0.48 32.15
CA GLN A 154 -13.25 0.27 31.01
C GLN A 154 -13.82 -0.29 29.69
N PRO A 155 -13.93 0.51 28.64
CA PRO A 155 -14.32 0.01 27.34
C PRO A 155 -13.39 -1.10 26.85
N LEU A 156 -13.95 -2.15 26.24
CA LEU A 156 -13.15 -3.20 25.60
C LEU A 156 -12.39 -2.61 24.41
N GLY A 157 -11.31 -3.25 24.00
CA GLY A 157 -10.52 -2.88 22.83
C GLY A 157 -10.94 -3.63 21.57
N GLY A 158 -10.65 -3.05 20.40
CA GLY A 158 -10.80 -3.71 19.10
C GLY A 158 -12.17 -3.51 18.43
N LYS A 159 -12.15 -3.49 17.11
CA LYS A 159 -13.35 -3.30 16.27
C LYS A 159 -14.34 -4.47 16.41
N ALA A 160 -13.83 -5.71 16.45
CA ALA A 160 -14.66 -6.92 16.53
C ALA A 160 -15.56 -6.95 17.80
N GLN A 161 -15.09 -6.37 18.89
CA GLN A 161 -15.82 -6.31 20.16
C GLN A 161 -16.59 -5.00 20.34
N PHE A 162 -16.71 -4.20 19.31
CA PHE A 162 -17.28 -2.87 19.38
C PHE A 162 -16.62 -2.03 20.51
N GLY A 163 -15.29 -2.09 20.55
CA GLY A 163 -14.48 -1.48 21.59
C GLY A 163 -14.14 -0.02 21.32
N GLY A 164 -13.57 0.64 22.33
CA GLY A 164 -13.09 2.00 22.25
C GLY A 164 -11.64 2.08 21.77
N GLN A 165 -11.21 3.29 21.48
CA GLN A 165 -9.82 3.61 21.15
C GLN A 165 -8.99 3.69 22.43
N ARG A 166 -7.74 3.25 22.36
CA ARG A 166 -6.81 3.38 23.48
C ARG A 166 -6.26 4.81 23.51
N PHE A 167 -6.42 5.48 24.62
CA PHE A 167 -5.79 6.75 24.93
C PHE A 167 -4.55 6.48 25.80
N GLY A 168 -3.37 6.48 25.20
CA GLY A 168 -2.11 6.14 25.87
C GLY A 168 -1.49 7.30 26.61
N GLU A 169 -0.31 7.08 27.21
CA GLU A 169 0.43 8.11 27.94
C GLU A 169 0.82 9.31 27.08
N MET A 170 1.26 9.06 25.85
CA MET A 170 1.68 10.15 24.94
C MET A 170 0.52 11.07 24.59
N GLU A 171 -0.68 10.52 24.39
CA GLU A 171 -1.89 11.29 24.13
C GLU A 171 -2.31 12.12 25.32
N VAL A 172 -2.12 11.59 26.55
CA VAL A 172 -2.32 12.33 27.80
C VAL A 172 -1.36 13.51 27.88
N TRP A 173 -0.07 13.31 27.60
CA TRP A 173 0.92 14.38 27.58
C TRP A 173 0.60 15.49 26.57
N ALA A 174 0.03 15.10 25.43
CA ALA A 174 -0.41 16.09 24.44
C ALA A 174 -1.52 17.01 24.99
N LEU A 175 -2.51 16.45 25.69
CA LEU A 175 -3.56 17.24 26.33
C LEU A 175 -3.04 18.10 27.48
N GLU A 176 -2.08 17.60 28.25
CA GLU A 176 -1.41 18.37 29.31
C GLU A 176 -0.64 19.54 28.72
N ALA A 177 0.09 19.34 27.62
CA ALA A 177 0.82 20.40 26.93
C ALA A 177 -0.09 21.52 26.42
N TYR A 178 -1.30 21.19 25.99
CA TYR A 178 -2.32 22.18 25.61
C TYR A 178 -3.06 22.80 26.79
N GLY A 179 -2.89 22.30 28.01
CA GLY A 179 -3.64 22.74 29.17
C GLY A 179 -5.13 22.38 29.14
N ALA A 180 -5.51 21.39 28.36
CA ALA A 180 -6.91 20.95 28.18
C ALA A 180 -7.38 20.03 29.32
N SER A 181 -7.41 20.56 30.57
CA SER A 181 -7.72 19.79 31.78
C SER A 181 -9.14 19.20 31.81
N TYR A 182 -10.13 19.95 31.38
CA TYR A 182 -11.52 19.48 31.34
C TYR A 182 -11.71 18.32 30.35
N THR A 183 -11.09 18.41 29.19
CA THR A 183 -11.14 17.34 28.19
C THR A 183 -10.45 16.08 28.70
N LEU A 184 -9.31 16.23 29.36
CA LEU A 184 -8.60 15.12 29.96
C LEU A 184 -9.43 14.47 31.07
N GLN A 185 -10.04 15.26 31.95
CA GLN A 185 -10.92 14.78 33.01
C GLN A 185 -12.11 14.00 32.45
N GLU A 186 -12.75 14.49 31.42
CA GLU A 186 -13.86 13.80 30.76
C GLU A 186 -13.43 12.46 30.17
N ILE A 187 -12.28 12.39 29.52
CA ILE A 187 -11.75 11.14 28.94
C ILE A 187 -11.45 10.11 30.03
N LEU A 188 -10.87 10.54 31.14
CA LEU A 188 -10.51 9.64 32.25
C LEU A 188 -11.67 9.18 33.10
N THR A 189 -12.79 9.89 33.12
CA THR A 189 -13.93 9.60 33.99
C THR A 189 -15.13 9.06 33.22
N VAL A 190 -15.91 9.94 32.63
CA VAL A 190 -17.19 9.64 31.98
C VAL A 190 -17.03 8.70 30.79
N LYS A 191 -15.95 8.83 30.05
CA LYS A 191 -15.64 7.99 28.89
C LYS A 191 -14.90 6.71 29.24
N SER A 192 -14.47 6.52 30.48
CA SER A 192 -13.66 5.39 30.91
C SER A 192 -14.35 4.55 31.98
N ASP A 193 -14.06 4.76 33.27
CA ASP A 193 -14.36 3.86 34.36
C ASP A 193 -15.46 4.35 35.32
N ASP A 194 -15.92 5.59 35.21
CA ASP A 194 -16.99 6.13 36.07
C ASP A 194 -18.38 5.64 35.61
N VAL A 195 -18.88 4.58 36.25
CA VAL A 195 -20.17 3.97 35.93
C VAL A 195 -21.34 4.94 36.20
N VAL A 196 -21.29 5.64 37.34
CA VAL A 196 -22.38 6.55 37.75
C VAL A 196 -22.42 7.78 36.88
N GLY A 197 -21.25 8.34 36.56
CA GLY A 197 -21.12 9.49 35.66
C GLY A 197 -21.61 9.16 34.27
N ARG A 198 -21.30 7.99 33.71
CA ARG A 198 -21.81 7.55 32.41
C ARG A 198 -23.32 7.50 32.35
N VAL A 199 -23.99 6.91 33.35
CA VAL A 199 -25.45 6.79 33.35
C VAL A 199 -26.09 8.17 33.42
N LYS A 200 -25.64 9.04 34.31
CA LYS A 200 -26.14 10.41 34.43
C LYS A 200 -25.96 11.23 33.19
N THR A 201 -24.78 11.13 32.55
CA THR A 201 -24.48 11.85 31.31
C THR A 201 -25.39 11.38 30.17
N TYR A 202 -25.60 10.05 30.08
CA TYR A 202 -26.46 9.48 29.03
C TYR A 202 -27.93 9.86 29.26
N GLU A 203 -28.41 9.87 30.50
CA GLU A 203 -29.74 10.39 30.82
C GLU A 203 -29.91 11.87 30.46
N ALA A 204 -28.93 12.69 30.82
CA ALA A 204 -28.96 14.12 30.47
C ALA A 204 -29.03 14.35 28.97
N ILE A 205 -28.26 13.60 28.18
CA ILE A 205 -28.30 13.69 26.70
C ILE A 205 -29.67 13.29 26.17
N ILE A 206 -30.28 12.21 26.67
CA ILE A 206 -31.62 11.76 26.23
C ILE A 206 -32.72 12.78 26.60
N LYS A 207 -32.64 13.35 27.81
CA LYS A 207 -33.60 14.35 28.28
C LYS A 207 -33.39 15.74 27.69
N GLY A 208 -32.22 16.01 27.12
CA GLY A 208 -31.85 17.34 26.63
C GLY A 208 -31.42 18.30 27.73
N ASP A 209 -31.11 17.77 28.93
CA ASP A 209 -30.62 18.55 30.06
C ASP A 209 -29.12 18.85 29.92
N ASN A 210 -28.63 19.78 30.74
CA ASN A 210 -27.21 20.07 30.81
C ASN A 210 -26.42 18.86 31.32
N ILE A 211 -25.30 18.56 30.67
CA ILE A 211 -24.40 17.47 31.06
C ILE A 211 -23.77 17.79 32.41
N PRO A 212 -23.80 16.90 33.40
CA PRO A 212 -23.20 17.11 34.70
C PRO A 212 -21.66 17.21 34.57
N GLU A 213 -21.03 17.94 35.45
CA GLU A 213 -19.58 18.05 35.51
C GLU A 213 -18.94 16.66 35.77
N PRO A 214 -17.83 16.34 35.09
CA PRO A 214 -17.11 15.09 35.32
C PRO A 214 -16.60 14.96 36.74
N GLY A 215 -16.68 13.78 37.29
CA GLY A 215 -16.18 13.49 38.64
C GLY A 215 -14.66 13.33 38.69
N ILE A 216 -14.16 12.77 39.78
CA ILE A 216 -12.75 12.43 39.98
C ILE A 216 -12.54 10.98 39.53
N PRO A 217 -11.45 10.65 38.76
CA PRO A 217 -11.15 9.27 38.38
C PRO A 217 -11.06 8.32 39.56
N GLU A 218 -11.60 7.12 39.42
CA GLU A 218 -11.59 6.13 40.52
C GLU A 218 -10.18 5.72 40.92
N SER A 219 -9.26 5.61 39.96
CA SER A 219 -7.85 5.37 40.23
C SER A 219 -7.20 6.43 41.14
N PHE A 220 -7.57 7.70 40.93
CA PHE A 220 -7.09 8.80 41.78
C PHE A 220 -7.68 8.75 43.19
N LYS A 221 -8.94 8.33 43.38
CA LYS A 221 -9.54 8.12 44.69
C LYS A 221 -8.81 7.02 45.47
N VAL A 222 -8.43 5.94 44.80
CA VAL A 222 -7.63 4.86 45.41
C VAL A 222 -6.28 5.36 45.85
N LEU A 223 -5.61 6.14 45.02
CA LEU A 223 -4.31 6.76 45.34
C LEU A 223 -4.43 7.67 46.59
N LEU A 224 -5.41 8.56 46.63
CA LEU A 224 -5.66 9.43 47.77
C LEU A 224 -5.88 8.64 49.07
N LYS A 225 -6.66 7.58 49.03
CA LYS A 225 -6.89 6.70 50.19
C LYS A 225 -5.63 5.98 50.61
N ALA A 226 -4.84 5.46 49.66
CA ALA A 226 -3.57 4.81 49.96
C ALA A 226 -2.58 5.76 50.63
N VAL A 227 -2.41 6.97 50.10
CA VAL A 227 -1.54 8.00 50.71
C VAL A 227 -2.05 8.40 52.09
N SER A 228 -3.33 8.65 52.25
CA SER A 228 -3.90 9.01 53.58
C SER A 228 -3.73 7.90 54.61
N TYR A 229 -3.80 6.63 54.19
CA TYR A 229 -3.62 5.49 55.09
C TYR A 229 -2.15 5.31 55.52
N THR A 230 -1.20 5.62 54.68
CA THR A 230 0.23 5.47 54.98
C THR A 230 0.82 6.64 55.80
N HIS A 231 0.13 7.78 55.87
CA HIS A 231 0.59 8.99 56.59
C HIS A 231 -0.28 9.36 57.78
N LEU A 232 -1.20 8.53 58.18
CA LEU A 232 -1.89 8.58 59.45
C LEU A 232 -1.29 7.56 60.42
#